data_e7e35447eaf543da69858cc698debbed
#
_entry.id   e7e35447eaf543da69858cc698debbed
#
_cell.length_a   1.000
_cell.length_b   1.000
_cell.length_c   1.000
_cell.angle_alpha   90.00
_cell.angle_beta   90.00
_cell.angle_gamma   90.00
#
_symmetry.space_group_name_H-M   'P 1'
#
loop_
_entity.id
_entity.type
_entity.pdbx_description
1 polymer ?
#
loop_
_entity_poly.entity_id
_entity_poly.type
_entity_poly.pdbx_seq_one_letter_code
_entity_poly.pdbx_strand_id
1 'polypeptide(L)'
;QFEELLHNLGSLSKEDEDWARRYTMFCDRVARLLATTGLRADLRYDIAETLSDWRTILKFVDLPANILDFGAGCARQGLSAYLRHPDNIYTAIDGTLAGYTIQNTVLSCMDALSPKSAFCDFLDYEVATKPYPDISQAEKGSRFHVPVWMAEVVIPERFYDVVIAAHVHNELSGYDCT
;
A
#
# COMPACT_ATOMS: atom_id res chain seq x y z
N GLN A 1 -1.29 -9.86 21.72
CA GLN A 1 -1.24 -9.69 20.25
C GLN A 1 0.20 -9.47 19.74
N PHE A 2 0.93 -8.43 20.22
CA PHE A 2 2.28 -8.12 19.70
C PHE A 2 3.29 -9.24 19.98
N GLU A 3 3.33 -9.77 21.19
CA GLU A 3 4.20 -10.89 21.58
C GLU A 3 3.85 -12.18 20.81
N GLU A 4 2.57 -12.40 20.53
CA GLU A 4 2.11 -13.52 19.71
C GLU A 4 2.55 -13.35 18.24
N LEU A 5 2.48 -12.14 17.70
CA LEU A 5 2.97 -11.79 16.37
C LEU A 5 4.48 -12.03 16.26
N LEU A 6 5.26 -11.58 17.22
CA LEU A 6 6.70 -11.81 17.27
C LEU A 6 7.03 -13.30 17.39
N HIS A 7 6.27 -14.05 18.20
CA HIS A 7 6.44 -15.50 18.33
C HIS A 7 6.19 -16.22 17.00
N ASN A 8 5.12 -15.83 16.29
CA ASN A 8 4.75 -16.41 15.00
C ASN A 8 5.73 -16.04 13.87
N LEU A 9 6.35 -14.87 13.93
CA LEU A 9 7.40 -14.48 12.98
C LEU A 9 8.68 -15.32 13.16
N GLY A 10 8.97 -15.79 14.37
CA GLY A 10 10.21 -16.49 14.67
C GLY A 10 11.46 -15.64 14.40
N SER A 11 12.54 -16.27 13.94
CA SER A 11 13.74 -15.54 13.52
C SER A 11 13.53 -14.82 12.20
N LEU A 12 13.96 -13.55 12.16
CA LEU A 12 13.97 -12.77 10.92
C LEU A 12 15.10 -13.25 9.99
N SER A 13 14.81 -13.31 8.70
CA SER A 13 15.85 -13.47 7.71
C SER A 13 16.63 -12.16 7.54
N LYS A 14 17.83 -12.23 6.97
CA LYS A 14 18.61 -11.03 6.62
C LYS A 14 17.85 -10.10 5.67
N GLU A 15 17.02 -10.65 4.80
CA GLU A 15 16.16 -9.89 3.88
C GLU A 15 15.06 -9.15 4.65
N ASP A 16 14.40 -9.81 5.61
CA ASP A 16 13.40 -9.18 6.47
C ASP A 16 14.00 -8.05 7.32
N GLU A 17 15.21 -8.26 7.87
CA GLU A 17 15.92 -7.22 8.61
C GLU A 17 16.25 -5.99 7.74
N ASP A 18 16.74 -6.21 6.52
CA ASP A 18 17.04 -5.13 5.57
C ASP A 18 15.77 -4.40 5.15
N TRP A 19 14.69 -5.14 4.87
CA TRP A 19 13.40 -4.57 4.57
C TRP A 19 12.89 -3.71 5.74
N ALA A 20 12.91 -4.21 6.98
CA ALA A 20 12.45 -3.50 8.17
C ALA A 20 13.26 -2.21 8.40
N ARG A 21 14.56 -2.25 8.18
CA ARG A 21 15.43 -1.06 8.25
C ARG A 21 15.04 -0.01 7.21
N ARG A 22 14.83 -0.40 5.95
CA ARG A 22 14.41 0.51 4.87
C ARG A 22 13.02 1.08 5.11
N TYR A 23 12.10 0.26 5.60
CA TYR A 23 10.75 0.68 6.01
C TYR A 23 10.80 1.76 7.09
N THR A 24 11.56 1.52 8.16
CA THR A 24 11.76 2.48 9.25
C THR A 24 12.35 3.81 8.74
N MET A 25 13.39 3.73 7.91
CA MET A 25 14.03 4.94 7.34
C MET A 25 13.05 5.76 6.49
N PHE A 26 12.19 5.10 5.72
CA PHE A 26 11.16 5.77 4.92
C PHE A 26 10.13 6.46 5.83
N CYS A 27 9.58 5.74 6.81
CA CYS A 27 8.60 6.29 7.75
C CYS A 27 9.17 7.48 8.56
N ASP A 28 10.42 7.39 9.02
CA ASP A 28 11.13 8.50 9.68
C ASP A 28 11.25 9.72 8.76
N ARG A 29 11.49 9.51 7.47
CA ARG A 29 11.58 10.60 6.49
C ARG A 29 10.22 11.26 6.25
N VAL A 30 9.17 10.47 6.07
CA VAL A 30 7.80 10.98 5.92
C VAL A 30 7.37 11.74 7.18
N ALA A 31 7.63 11.19 8.36
CA ALA A 31 7.30 11.83 9.62
C ALA A 31 8.00 13.20 9.76
N ARG A 32 9.26 13.32 9.33
CA ARG A 32 9.97 14.62 9.35
C ARG A 32 9.39 15.62 8.36
N LEU A 33 8.85 15.18 7.24
CA LEU A 33 8.22 16.06 6.26
C LEU A 33 6.85 16.57 6.74
N LEU A 34 6.13 15.73 7.48
CA LEU A 34 4.77 16.03 7.95
C LEU A 34 4.72 16.63 9.35
N ALA A 35 5.70 16.36 10.21
CA ALA A 35 5.68 16.74 11.60
C ALA A 35 6.49 18.01 11.86
N THR A 36 5.80 19.03 12.33
CA THR A 36 6.41 20.19 13.01
C THR A 36 6.89 19.86 14.43
N THR A 37 6.56 18.69 14.95
CA THR A 37 6.89 18.20 16.28
C THR A 37 7.58 16.86 16.20
N GLY A 38 8.68 16.65 16.89
CA GLY A 38 9.53 15.45 16.84
C GLY A 38 8.91 14.16 17.40
N LEU A 39 7.65 13.88 17.08
CA LEU A 39 6.98 12.63 17.39
C LEU A 39 7.62 11.50 16.58
N ARG A 40 8.22 10.54 17.28
CA ARG A 40 8.62 9.26 16.69
C ARG A 40 7.49 8.27 16.88
N ALA A 41 6.99 7.73 15.77
CA ALA A 41 6.05 6.62 15.83
C ALA A 41 6.77 5.34 16.29
N ASP A 42 6.12 4.56 17.13
CA ASP A 42 6.58 3.19 17.42
C ASP A 42 6.12 2.27 16.28
N LEU A 43 7.04 1.96 15.37
CA LEU A 43 6.77 1.17 14.18
C LEU A 43 6.88 -0.35 14.40
N ARG A 44 7.20 -0.81 15.62
CA ARG A 44 7.45 -2.24 15.86
C ARG A 44 6.27 -3.11 15.51
N TYR A 45 5.08 -2.67 15.88
CA TYR A 45 3.84 -3.39 15.57
C TYR A 45 3.58 -3.44 14.06
N ASP A 46 3.65 -2.28 13.39
CA ASP A 46 3.44 -2.17 11.93
C ASP A 46 4.43 -3.04 11.15
N ILE A 47 5.69 -3.07 11.58
CA ILE A 47 6.73 -3.89 10.96
C ILE A 47 6.40 -5.38 11.13
N ALA A 48 6.07 -5.82 12.35
CA ALA A 48 5.77 -7.21 12.63
C ALA A 48 4.54 -7.70 11.86
N GLU A 49 3.46 -6.90 11.85
CA GLU A 49 2.23 -7.21 11.15
C GLU A 49 2.46 -7.25 9.63
N THR A 50 3.15 -6.24 9.08
CA THR A 50 3.45 -6.18 7.64
C THR A 50 4.32 -7.36 7.19
N LEU A 51 5.30 -7.75 7.99
CA LEU A 51 6.12 -8.95 7.69
C LEU A 51 5.28 -10.22 7.69
N SER A 52 4.36 -10.35 8.64
CA SER A 52 3.44 -11.50 8.71
C SER A 52 2.55 -11.58 7.48
N ASP A 53 1.95 -10.45 7.09
CA ASP A 53 1.11 -10.34 5.90
C ASP A 53 1.91 -10.74 4.64
N TRP A 54 3.09 -10.17 4.46
CA TRP A 54 3.91 -10.44 3.27
C TRP A 54 4.46 -11.86 3.22
N ARG A 55 4.79 -12.47 4.35
CA ARG A 55 5.13 -13.91 4.39
C ARG A 55 3.97 -14.79 3.93
N THR A 56 2.74 -14.32 4.13
CA THR A 56 1.55 -15.00 3.62
C THR A 56 1.36 -14.74 2.13
N ILE A 57 1.43 -13.50 1.69
CA ILE A 57 1.28 -13.11 0.28
C ILE A 57 2.29 -13.86 -0.61
N LEU A 58 3.57 -13.88 -0.22
CA LEU A 58 4.64 -14.53 -0.97
C LEU A 58 4.55 -16.06 -1.08
N LYS A 59 3.59 -16.69 -0.40
CA LYS A 59 3.27 -18.12 -0.65
C LYS A 59 2.42 -18.33 -1.90
N PHE A 60 1.78 -17.28 -2.40
CA PHE A 60 0.78 -17.35 -3.46
C PHE A 60 1.16 -16.55 -4.70
N VAL A 61 2.10 -15.61 -4.58
CA VAL A 61 2.48 -14.73 -5.69
C VAL A 61 3.98 -14.48 -5.72
N ASP A 62 4.54 -14.50 -6.94
CA ASP A 62 5.92 -14.10 -7.21
C ASP A 62 5.98 -12.62 -7.53
N LEU A 63 7.10 -11.95 -7.19
CA LEU A 63 7.33 -10.54 -7.51
C LEU A 63 8.19 -10.41 -8.78
N PRO A 64 7.99 -9.38 -9.62
CA PRO A 64 7.01 -8.30 -9.47
C PRO A 64 5.57 -8.74 -9.80
N ALA A 65 4.60 -8.17 -9.10
CA ALA A 65 3.18 -8.49 -9.20
C ALA A 65 2.31 -7.23 -9.36
N ASN A 66 1.09 -7.42 -9.89
CA ASN A 66 0.04 -6.42 -9.91
C ASN A 66 -0.81 -6.60 -8.64
N ILE A 67 -0.83 -5.60 -7.79
CA ILE A 67 -1.38 -5.68 -6.43
C ILE A 67 -2.54 -4.70 -6.29
N LEU A 68 -3.69 -5.19 -5.86
CA LEU A 68 -4.82 -4.38 -5.44
C LEU A 68 -4.92 -4.42 -3.91
N ASP A 69 -4.91 -3.26 -3.27
CA ASP A 69 -5.06 -3.11 -1.82
C ASP A 69 -6.38 -2.38 -1.54
N PHE A 70 -7.37 -3.16 -1.09
CA PHE A 70 -8.71 -2.69 -0.79
C PHE A 70 -8.81 -2.33 0.70
N GLY A 71 -9.14 -1.08 1.00
CA GLY A 71 -9.08 -0.55 2.36
C GLY A 71 -7.62 -0.33 2.79
N ALA A 72 -6.82 0.28 1.93
CA ALA A 72 -5.37 0.37 2.06
C ALA A 72 -4.88 1.20 3.27
N GLY A 73 -5.79 1.87 4.01
CA GLY A 73 -5.50 2.57 5.25
C GLY A 73 -4.38 3.61 5.10
N CYS A 74 -3.23 3.38 5.69
CA CYS A 74 -2.06 4.26 5.55
C CYS A 74 -1.10 3.87 4.40
N ALA A 75 -1.54 3.08 3.43
CA ALA A 75 -0.72 2.53 2.33
C ALA A 75 0.50 1.71 2.80
N ARG A 76 0.42 1.07 3.97
CA ARG A 76 1.47 0.23 4.55
C ARG A 76 1.91 -0.88 3.60
N GLN A 77 0.95 -1.54 2.96
CA GLN A 77 1.21 -2.60 2.01
C GLN A 77 1.86 -2.07 0.72
N GLY A 78 1.48 -0.88 0.26
CA GLY A 78 2.08 -0.23 -0.89
C GLY A 78 3.55 0.11 -0.68
N LEU A 79 3.90 0.66 0.48
CA LEU A 79 5.29 0.89 0.84
C LEU A 79 6.07 -0.43 0.88
N SER A 80 5.48 -1.46 1.47
CA SER A 80 6.10 -2.78 1.55
C SER A 80 6.31 -3.40 0.16
N ALA A 81 5.29 -3.33 -0.71
CA ALA A 81 5.39 -3.78 -2.09
C ALA A 81 6.56 -3.12 -2.83
N TYR A 82 6.66 -1.79 -2.73
CA TYR A 82 7.74 -1.03 -3.35
C TYR A 82 9.13 -1.42 -2.82
N LEU A 83 9.27 -1.55 -1.50
CA LEU A 83 10.54 -1.91 -0.88
C LEU A 83 10.98 -3.35 -1.20
N ARG A 84 10.05 -4.25 -1.48
CA ARG A 84 10.34 -5.64 -1.87
C ARG A 84 10.70 -5.74 -3.34
N HIS A 85 9.93 -5.10 -4.21
CA HIS A 85 10.23 -5.04 -5.64
C HIS A 85 9.70 -3.75 -6.26
N PRO A 86 10.57 -2.84 -6.75
CA PRO A 86 10.14 -1.53 -7.25
C PRO A 86 9.31 -1.59 -8.54
N ASP A 87 9.35 -2.71 -9.26
CA ASP A 87 8.56 -2.93 -10.48
C ASP A 87 7.13 -3.44 -10.22
N ASN A 88 6.74 -3.65 -8.95
CA ASN A 88 5.35 -3.96 -8.63
C ASN A 88 4.42 -2.83 -9.12
N ILE A 89 3.27 -3.21 -9.68
CA ILE A 89 2.16 -2.27 -9.91
C ILE A 89 1.27 -2.34 -8.67
N TYR A 90 0.97 -1.19 -8.08
CA TYR A 90 0.20 -1.13 -6.85
C TYR A 90 -0.98 -0.17 -7.00
N THR A 91 -2.17 -0.65 -6.66
CA THR A 91 -3.40 0.14 -6.65
C THR A 91 -4.00 0.15 -5.26
N ALA A 92 -4.09 1.33 -4.65
CA ALA A 92 -4.75 1.55 -3.37
C ALA A 92 -6.18 2.02 -3.58
N ILE A 93 -7.12 1.41 -2.86
CA ILE A 93 -8.52 1.86 -2.78
C ILE A 93 -8.87 2.12 -1.32
N ASP A 94 -9.51 3.26 -1.05
CA ASP A 94 -10.09 3.54 0.26
C ASP A 94 -11.38 4.35 0.14
N GLY A 95 -12.27 4.17 1.13
CA GLY A 95 -13.54 4.88 1.23
C GLY A 95 -13.53 6.02 2.25
N THR A 96 -12.47 6.15 3.07
CA THR A 96 -12.38 7.16 4.12
C THR A 96 -11.51 8.33 3.70
N LEU A 97 -11.95 9.56 3.97
CA LEU A 97 -11.16 10.75 3.65
C LEU A 97 -9.81 10.76 4.38
N ALA A 98 -9.78 10.31 5.63
CA ALA A 98 -8.56 10.26 6.43
C ALA A 98 -7.55 9.25 5.83
N GLY A 99 -7.99 8.04 5.54
CA GLY A 99 -7.18 7.01 4.87
C GLY A 99 -6.66 7.52 3.52
N TYR A 100 -7.56 8.06 2.71
CA TYR A 100 -7.22 8.60 1.38
C TYR A 100 -6.13 9.68 1.46
N THR A 101 -6.22 10.63 2.39
CA THR A 101 -5.24 11.70 2.56
C THR A 101 -3.86 11.17 2.96
N ILE A 102 -3.82 10.19 3.88
CA ILE A 102 -2.57 9.58 4.32
C ILE A 102 -1.95 8.77 3.18
N GLN A 103 -2.74 7.99 2.46
CA GLN A 103 -2.30 7.21 1.29
C GLN A 103 -1.69 8.11 0.22
N ASN A 104 -2.39 9.19 -0.15
CA ASN A 104 -1.88 10.16 -1.12
C ASN A 104 -0.49 10.68 -0.71
N THR A 105 -0.34 11.07 0.56
CA THR A 105 0.93 11.55 1.09
C THR A 105 2.04 10.50 0.99
N VAL A 106 1.76 9.26 1.41
CA VAL A 106 2.75 8.17 1.39
C VAL A 106 3.14 7.83 -0.05
N LEU A 107 2.17 7.67 -0.93
CA LEU A 107 2.40 7.32 -2.34
C LEU A 107 3.14 8.43 -3.10
N SER A 108 2.82 9.71 -2.84
CA SER A 108 3.56 10.86 -3.38
C SER A 108 5.01 10.91 -2.88
N CYS A 109 5.24 10.61 -1.61
CA CYS A 109 6.60 10.52 -1.06
C CYS A 109 7.39 9.38 -1.71
N MET A 110 6.75 8.26 -2.00
CA MET A 110 7.40 7.15 -2.73
C MET A 110 7.78 7.55 -4.15
N ASP A 111 6.90 8.30 -4.83
CA ASP A 111 7.16 8.81 -6.18
C ASP A 111 8.37 9.75 -6.22
N ALA A 112 8.45 10.65 -5.27
CA ALA A 112 9.58 11.57 -5.14
C ALA A 112 10.93 10.86 -4.88
N LEU A 113 10.91 9.62 -4.41
CA LEU A 113 12.11 8.80 -4.15
C LEU A 113 12.48 7.87 -5.29
N SER A 114 11.61 7.68 -6.27
CA SER A 114 11.80 6.75 -7.38
C SER A 114 11.49 7.43 -8.72
N PRO A 115 12.50 7.92 -9.44
CA PRO A 115 12.31 8.62 -10.71
C PRO A 115 11.75 7.74 -11.83
N LYS A 116 11.61 6.44 -11.61
CA LYS A 116 11.12 5.47 -12.60
C LYS A 116 9.64 5.10 -12.43
N SER A 117 9.00 5.55 -11.36
CA SER A 117 7.63 5.16 -11.07
C SER A 117 6.68 6.32 -11.25
N ALA A 118 5.56 6.07 -11.89
CA ALA A 118 4.49 7.05 -12.05
C ALA A 118 3.46 6.85 -10.93
N PHE A 119 3.25 7.90 -10.12
CA PHE A 119 2.12 7.98 -9.22
C PHE A 119 0.96 8.71 -9.91
N CYS A 120 -0.22 8.11 -9.82
CA CYS A 120 -1.44 8.66 -10.38
C CYS A 120 -2.54 8.66 -9.32
N ASP A 121 -2.99 9.85 -8.93
CA ASP A 121 -4.17 10.02 -8.08
C ASP A 121 -5.38 10.27 -8.97
N PHE A 122 -6.39 9.43 -8.86
CA PHE A 122 -7.60 9.54 -9.68
C PHE A 122 -8.49 10.74 -9.29
N LEU A 123 -8.30 11.33 -8.12
CA LEU A 123 -8.96 12.60 -7.77
C LEU A 123 -8.42 13.82 -8.56
N ASP A 124 -7.21 13.74 -9.09
CA ASP A 124 -6.62 14.80 -9.90
C ASP A 124 -7.17 14.85 -11.33
N TYR A 125 -8.02 13.87 -11.71
CA TYR A 125 -8.62 13.82 -13.02
C TYR A 125 -10.00 14.48 -13.02
N GLU A 126 -10.11 15.59 -13.72
CA GLU A 126 -11.40 16.19 -14.02
C GLU A 126 -12.13 15.35 -15.08
N VAL A 127 -13.30 14.82 -14.69
CA VAL A 127 -14.14 13.93 -15.52
C VAL A 127 -14.45 14.48 -16.91
N ALA A 128 -14.41 15.81 -17.06
CA ALA A 128 -14.77 16.49 -18.30
C ALA A 128 -13.62 16.72 -19.29
N THR A 129 -12.36 16.63 -18.88
CA THR A 129 -11.24 17.12 -19.67
C THR A 129 -10.12 16.11 -19.95
N LYS A 130 -10.01 15.04 -19.17
CA LYS A 130 -9.02 13.97 -19.39
C LYS A 130 -9.65 12.60 -19.18
N PRO A 131 -9.47 11.65 -20.11
CA PRO A 131 -9.82 10.26 -19.85
C PRO A 131 -8.95 9.74 -18.71
N TYR A 132 -9.53 8.92 -17.82
CA TYR A 132 -8.77 8.22 -16.80
C TYR A 132 -7.70 7.36 -17.45
N PRO A 133 -6.51 7.24 -16.83
CA PRO A 133 -5.52 6.30 -17.31
C PRO A 133 -6.07 4.87 -17.23
N ASP A 134 -5.80 4.10 -18.27
CA ASP A 134 -6.12 2.67 -18.27
C ASP A 134 -5.08 1.93 -17.42
N ILE A 135 -5.48 1.50 -16.23
CA ILE A 135 -4.61 0.78 -15.30
C ILE A 135 -4.06 -0.50 -15.94
N SER A 136 -4.81 -1.15 -16.85
CA SER A 136 -4.36 -2.38 -17.51
C SER A 136 -3.17 -2.17 -18.45
N GLN A 137 -2.89 -0.93 -18.83
CA GLN A 137 -1.75 -0.54 -19.66
C GLN A 137 -0.61 0.08 -18.84
N ALA A 138 -0.65 -0.07 -17.52
CA ALA A 138 0.32 0.52 -16.63
C ALA A 138 1.74 0.00 -16.86
N GLU A 139 2.71 0.89 -16.82
CA GLU A 139 4.11 0.52 -16.80
C GLU A 139 4.50 -0.07 -15.43
N LYS A 140 5.52 -0.92 -15.42
CA LYS A 140 6.09 -1.48 -14.20
C LYS A 140 6.50 -0.37 -13.21
N GLY A 141 6.17 -0.55 -11.95
CA GLY A 141 6.44 0.41 -10.91
C GLY A 141 5.36 1.50 -10.76
N SER A 142 4.31 1.48 -11.57
CA SER A 142 3.19 2.43 -11.46
C SER A 142 2.42 2.23 -10.14
N ARG A 143 1.95 3.34 -9.59
CA ARG A 143 1.12 3.38 -8.39
C ARG A 143 -0.13 4.19 -8.64
N PHE A 144 -1.27 3.62 -8.28
CA PHE A 144 -2.58 4.22 -8.47
C PHE A 144 -3.27 4.42 -7.13
N HIS A 145 -3.90 5.56 -6.98
CA HIS A 145 -4.71 5.90 -5.83
C HIS A 145 -6.14 6.15 -6.30
N VAL A 146 -7.04 5.23 -5.97
CA VAL A 146 -8.40 5.19 -6.51
C VAL A 146 -9.41 5.38 -5.38
N PRO A 147 -10.25 6.42 -5.42
CA PRO A 147 -11.34 6.53 -4.47
C PRO A 147 -12.38 5.41 -4.69
N VAL A 148 -12.96 4.88 -3.61
CA VAL A 148 -13.81 3.69 -3.68
C VAL A 148 -14.98 3.83 -4.66
N TRP A 149 -15.58 5.02 -4.80
CA TRP A 149 -16.71 5.25 -5.71
C TRP A 149 -16.33 5.21 -7.20
N MET A 150 -15.04 5.22 -7.51
CA MET A 150 -14.55 5.06 -8.88
C MET A 150 -14.12 3.63 -9.20
N ALA A 151 -14.03 2.77 -8.20
CA ALA A 151 -13.47 1.43 -8.35
C ALA A 151 -14.17 0.62 -9.46
N GLU A 152 -15.50 0.63 -9.51
CA GLU A 152 -16.28 -0.09 -10.53
C GLU A 152 -15.98 0.37 -11.97
N VAL A 153 -15.52 1.60 -12.13
CA VAL A 153 -15.29 2.19 -13.47
C VAL A 153 -13.85 2.00 -13.93
N VAL A 154 -12.89 2.07 -12.99
CA VAL A 154 -11.47 2.18 -13.36
C VAL A 154 -10.64 0.93 -13.04
N ILE A 155 -11.15 0.03 -12.17
CA ILE A 155 -10.42 -1.20 -11.82
C ILE A 155 -10.61 -2.23 -12.94
N PRO A 156 -9.53 -2.65 -13.62
CA PRO A 156 -9.63 -3.61 -14.70
C PRO A 156 -9.92 -5.02 -14.17
N GLU A 157 -10.76 -5.75 -14.88
CA GLU A 157 -10.99 -7.17 -14.61
C GLU A 157 -9.75 -8.00 -14.90
N ARG A 158 -9.47 -9.00 -14.05
CA ARG A 158 -8.41 -10.01 -14.26
C ARG A 158 -7.00 -9.45 -14.47
N PHE A 159 -6.72 -8.28 -13.92
CA PHE A 159 -5.42 -7.63 -14.04
C PHE A 159 -4.50 -7.93 -12.85
N TYR A 160 -5.07 -8.09 -11.66
CA TYR A 160 -4.32 -8.23 -10.43
C TYR A 160 -3.95 -9.69 -10.13
N ASP A 161 -2.70 -9.89 -9.73
CA ASP A 161 -2.17 -11.18 -9.29
C ASP A 161 -2.57 -11.46 -7.83
N VAL A 162 -2.75 -10.40 -7.03
CA VAL A 162 -3.16 -10.49 -5.64
C VAL A 162 -4.07 -9.33 -5.24
N VAL A 163 -5.08 -9.64 -4.44
CA VAL A 163 -5.95 -8.66 -3.79
C VAL A 163 -5.70 -8.74 -2.28
N ILE A 164 -5.31 -7.63 -1.68
CA ILE A 164 -5.13 -7.48 -0.24
C ILE A 164 -6.36 -6.77 0.31
N ALA A 165 -6.94 -7.30 1.38
CA ALA A 165 -8.06 -6.71 2.11
C ALA A 165 -7.79 -6.83 3.61
N ALA A 166 -6.67 -6.25 4.06
CA ALA A 166 -6.26 -6.31 5.45
C ALA A 166 -7.15 -5.40 6.31
N HIS A 167 -7.75 -5.97 7.37
CA HIS A 167 -8.61 -5.28 8.36
C HIS A 167 -9.97 -4.77 7.85
N VAL A 168 -10.29 -4.89 6.58
CA VAL A 168 -11.55 -4.40 6.00
C VAL A 168 -12.78 -5.12 6.57
N HIS A 169 -12.67 -6.40 6.88
CA HIS A 169 -13.79 -7.19 7.43
C HIS A 169 -14.32 -6.65 8.77
N ASN A 170 -13.48 -6.05 9.58
CA ASN A 170 -13.88 -5.47 10.87
C ASN A 170 -14.65 -4.17 10.68
N GLU A 171 -14.47 -3.47 9.58
CA GLU A 171 -15.12 -2.21 9.25
C GLU A 171 -16.42 -2.41 8.46
N LEU A 172 -16.49 -3.51 7.70
CA LEU A 172 -17.68 -3.89 6.91
C LEU A 172 -18.70 -4.73 7.70
N SER A 173 -18.46 -4.99 8.98
CA SER A 173 -19.33 -5.83 9.83
C SER A 173 -20.77 -5.34 10.05
N GLY A 174 -21.15 -4.21 9.44
CA GLY A 174 -22.52 -3.69 9.40
C GLY A 174 -23.27 -3.93 8.08
N TYR A 175 -22.58 -4.47 7.08
CA TYR A 175 -23.19 -4.84 5.80
C TYR A 175 -23.27 -6.36 5.74
N ASP A 176 -24.51 -6.88 5.71
CA ASP A 176 -24.76 -8.31 5.47
C ASP A 176 -24.08 -8.70 4.15
N CYS A 177 -22.96 -9.39 4.24
CA CYS A 177 -22.36 -10.07 3.13
C CYS A 177 -23.20 -11.34 2.87
N THR A 178 -24.37 -11.18 2.24
CA THR A 178 -25.19 -12.29 1.71
C THR A 178 -24.87 -12.54 0.26
#